data_38b613c69984a6a912394ff393841785
#
_entry.id   38b613c69984a6a912394ff393841785
#
_cell.length_a   1.000
_cell.length_b   1.000
_cell.length_c   1.000
_cell.angle_alpha   90.00
_cell.angle_beta   90.00
_cell.angle_gamma   90.00
#
_symmetry.space_group_name_H-M   'P 1'
#
loop_
_entity.id
_entity.type
_entity.pdbx_description
1 polymer ?
#
loop_
_entity_poly.entity_id
_entity_poly.type
_entity_poly.pdbx_seq_one_letter_code
_entity_poly.pdbx_strand_id
1 'polypeptide(L)' 'MSILTVSAAEFQRNFGRYQDEALVQPVAITRNGRERLVVLSVEEYRRLKRRSREVLLASDLADAELDRIARTE' A
#
# COMPACT_ATOMS: atom_id res chain seq x y z
N MET A 1 -6.02 12.44 6.25
CA MET A 1 -5.93 10.99 6.43
C MET A 1 -4.67 10.66 7.20
N SER A 2 -4.78 9.84 8.22
CA SER A 2 -3.62 9.48 9.01
C SER A 2 -3.00 8.18 8.51
N ILE A 3 -1.70 8.03 8.76
CA ILE A 3 -0.97 6.84 8.38
C ILE A 3 -0.34 6.26 9.64
N LEU A 4 -0.56 4.99 9.87
CA LEU A 4 0.05 4.30 11.00
C LEU A 4 1.45 3.84 10.57
N THR A 5 2.45 4.15 11.38
CA THR A 5 3.83 3.79 11.07
C THR A 5 4.31 2.73 12.05
N VAL A 6 4.81 1.61 11.52
CA VAL A 6 5.32 0.52 12.36
C VAL A 6 6.62 0.00 11.79
N SER A 7 7.43 -0.62 12.65
CA SER A 7 8.65 -1.25 12.18
C SER A 7 8.34 -2.59 11.52
N ALA A 8 9.25 -3.07 10.68
CA ALA A 8 9.08 -4.35 10.03
C ALA A 8 8.96 -5.49 11.04
N ALA A 9 9.75 -5.44 12.11
CA ALA A 9 9.70 -6.47 13.15
C ALA A 9 8.35 -6.49 13.85
N GLU A 10 7.83 -5.31 14.17
CA GLU A 10 6.52 -5.21 14.81
C GLU A 10 5.42 -5.70 13.89
N PHE A 11 5.52 -5.33 12.61
CA PHE A 11 4.54 -5.76 11.63
C PHE A 11 4.50 -7.28 11.51
N GLN A 12 5.66 -7.92 11.49
CA GLN A 12 5.74 -9.37 11.40
C GLN A 12 5.13 -10.05 12.63
N ARG A 13 5.42 -9.52 13.81
CA ARG A 13 4.90 -10.11 15.04
C ARG A 13 3.40 -10.01 15.17
N ASN A 14 2.81 -8.97 14.64
CA ASN A 14 1.37 -8.71 14.78
C ASN A 14 0.72 -8.54 13.43
N PHE A 15 1.08 -9.40 12.50
CA PHE A 15 0.63 -9.28 11.12
C PHE A 15 -0.89 -9.20 10.99
N GLY A 16 -1.60 -10.08 11.68
CA GLY A 16 -3.06 -10.09 11.60
C GLY A 16 -3.68 -8.79 12.07
N ARG A 17 -3.13 -8.23 13.15
CA ARG A 17 -3.62 -6.97 13.69
C ARG A 17 -3.43 -5.84 12.67
N TYR A 18 -2.26 -5.76 12.08
CA TYR A 18 -1.98 -4.67 11.13
C TYR A 18 -2.67 -4.88 9.79
N GLN A 19 -2.99 -6.12 9.45
CA GLN A 19 -3.85 -6.37 8.31
C GLN A 19 -5.22 -5.71 8.51
N ASP A 20 -5.78 -5.86 9.69
CA ASP A 20 -7.07 -5.24 10.01
C ASP A 20 -6.95 -3.72 10.03
N GLU A 21 -5.86 -3.21 10.58
CA GLU A 21 -5.63 -1.76 10.60
C GLU A 21 -5.55 -1.20 9.19
N ALA A 22 -4.96 -1.94 8.27
CA ALA A 22 -4.80 -1.48 6.90
C ALA A 22 -6.13 -1.34 6.18
N LEU A 23 -7.18 -1.98 6.67
CA LEU A 23 -8.52 -1.80 6.11
C LEU A 23 -9.09 -0.44 6.46
N VAL A 24 -8.60 0.16 7.53
CA VAL A 24 -9.08 1.46 8.02
C VAL A 24 -8.18 2.60 7.57
N GLN A 25 -6.88 2.40 7.62
CA GLN A 25 -5.90 3.43 7.27
C GLN A 25 -4.62 2.77 6.75
N PRO A 26 -3.88 3.45 5.89
CA PRO A 26 -2.62 2.90 5.41
C PRO A 26 -1.64 2.65 6.54
N VAL A 27 -0.87 1.57 6.43
CA VAL A 27 0.15 1.21 7.39
C VAL A 27 1.50 1.28 6.70
N ALA A 28 2.36 2.21 7.16
CA ALA A 28 3.70 2.37 6.62
C ALA A 28 4.66 1.49 7.42
N ILE A 29 5.43 0.70 6.72
CA ILE A 29 6.39 -0.21 7.34
C ILE A 29 7.79 0.36 7.20
N THR A 30 8.47 0.56 8.31
CA THR A 30 9.80 1.14 8.32
C THR A 30 10.86 0.06 8.55
N ARG A 31 12.02 0.31 8.00
CA ARG A 31 13.20 -0.52 8.24
C ARG A 31 14.39 0.41 8.36
N ASN A 32 15.11 0.28 9.46
CA ASN A 32 16.25 1.15 9.76
C ASN A 32 15.83 2.63 9.77
N GLY A 33 14.65 2.90 10.31
CA GLY A 33 14.14 4.26 10.44
C GLY A 33 13.61 4.87 9.17
N ARG A 34 13.51 4.10 8.09
CA ARG A 34 13.01 4.60 6.82
C ARG A 34 11.77 3.84 6.37
N GLU A 35 10.81 4.57 5.84
CA GLU A 35 9.62 3.94 5.28
C GLU A 35 9.98 3.21 4.00
N ARG A 36 9.69 1.92 3.97
CA ARG A 36 10.02 1.07 2.83
C ARG A 36 8.80 0.55 2.11
N LEU A 37 7.74 0.27 2.86
CA LEU A 37 6.53 -0.33 2.30
C LEU A 37 5.32 0.36 2.89
N VAL A 38 4.22 0.31 2.14
CA VAL A 38 2.93 0.78 2.64
C VAL A 38 1.92 -0.32 2.36
N VAL A 39 1.18 -0.71 3.40
CA VAL A 39 0.10 -1.68 3.28
C VAL A 39 -1.21 -0.94 3.38
N LEU A 40 -2.09 -1.16 2.43
CA LEU A 40 -3.39 -0.50 2.42
C LEU A 40 -4.44 -1.44 1.84
N SER A 41 -5.70 -1.09 2.03
CA SER A 41 -6.79 -1.89 1.50
C SER A 41 -6.82 -1.82 -0.02
N VAL A 42 -7.43 -2.84 -0.63
CA VAL A 42 -7.59 -2.86 -2.09
C VAL A 42 -8.41 -1.65 -2.55
N GLU A 43 -9.41 -1.28 -1.77
CA GLU A 43 -10.24 -0.12 -2.10
C GLU A 43 -9.42 1.16 -2.12
N GLU A 44 -8.57 1.35 -1.12
CA GLU A 44 -7.71 2.52 -1.04
C GLU A 44 -6.71 2.54 -2.20
N TYR A 45 -6.14 1.39 -2.49
CA TYR A 45 -5.20 1.26 -3.61
C TYR A 45 -5.86 1.65 -4.92
N ARG A 46 -7.07 1.15 -5.16
CA ARG A 46 -7.79 1.45 -6.39
C ARG A 46 -8.14 2.92 -6.51
N ARG A 47 -8.48 3.54 -5.38
CA ARG A 47 -8.78 4.98 -5.37
C ARG A 47 -7.56 5.79 -5.75
N LEU A 48 -6.41 5.48 -5.17
CA LEU A 48 -5.16 6.16 -5.47
C LEU A 48 -4.73 5.92 -6.92
N LYS A 49 -4.93 4.72 -7.41
CA LYS A 49 -4.61 4.37 -8.78
C LYS A 49 -5.44 5.18 -9.77
N ARG A 50 -6.72 5.35 -9.49
CA ARG A 50 -7.58 6.17 -10.35
C ARG A 50 -7.15 7.63 -10.36
N ARG A 51 -6.76 8.15 -9.21
CA ARG A 51 -6.29 9.54 -9.13
C ARG A 51 -5.01 9.73 -9.93
N SER A 52 -4.10 8.78 -9.85
CA SER A 52 -2.88 8.84 -10.64
C SER A 52 -3.18 8.83 -12.13
N ARG A 53 -4.15 8.04 -12.54
CA ARG A 53 -4.54 7.95 -13.93
C ARG A 53 -5.10 9.27 -14.44
N GLU A 54 -5.87 9.96 -13.62
CA GLU A 54 -6.43 11.25 -13.97
C GLU A 54 -5.34 12.31 -14.14
N VAL A 55 -4.32 12.24 -13.30
CA VAL A 55 -3.24 13.23 -13.33
C VAL A 55 -2.19 12.92 -14.38
N LEU A 56 -1.90 11.63 -14.57
CA LEU A 56 -0.84 11.19 -15.46
C LEU A 56 -1.42 10.30 -16.56
N LEU A 57 -1.81 10.94 -17.66
CA LEU A 57 -2.45 10.21 -18.77
C LEU A 57 -1.54 9.17 -19.39
N ALA A 58 -0.24 9.35 -19.27
CA ALA A 58 0.72 8.44 -19.88
C ALA A 58 1.07 7.23 -19.01
N SER A 59 0.38 7.05 -17.91
CA SER A 59 0.72 6.01 -16.94
C SER A 59 0.02 4.67 -17.18
N ASP A 60 -0.61 4.49 -18.33
CA ASP A 60 -1.33 3.26 -18.60
C ASP A 60 -0.45 2.02 -18.50
N LEU A 61 0.78 2.13 -18.98
CA LEU A 61 1.72 1.00 -18.91
C LEU A 61 2.06 0.64 -17.49
N ALA A 62 2.26 1.64 -16.64
CA ALA A 62 2.54 1.39 -15.23
C ALA A 62 1.36 0.72 -14.55
N ASP A 63 0.15 1.15 -14.87
CA ASP A 63 -1.06 0.52 -14.34
C ASP A 63 -1.16 -0.94 -14.74
N ALA A 64 -0.85 -1.25 -15.97
CA ALA A 64 -0.90 -2.63 -16.46
C ALA A 64 0.12 -3.51 -15.74
N GLU A 65 1.30 -2.97 -15.46
CA GLU A 65 2.31 -3.71 -14.73
C GLU A 65 1.90 -3.99 -13.30
N LEU A 66 1.29 -3.01 -12.64
CA LEU A 66 0.82 -3.18 -11.28
C LEU A 66 -0.29 -4.22 -11.20
N ASP A 67 -1.20 -4.21 -12.16
CA ASP A 67 -2.25 -5.21 -12.21
C ASP A 67 -1.68 -6.60 -12.40
N ARG A 68 -0.66 -6.73 -13.21
CA ARG A 68 0.00 -8.01 -13.44
C ARG A 68 0.64 -8.54 -12.17
N ILE A 69 1.32 -7.67 -11.43
CA ILE A 69 1.93 -8.04 -10.16
C ILE A 69 0.87 -8.52 -9.17
N ALA A 70 -0.24 -7.82 -9.09
CA ALA A 70 -1.32 -8.21 -8.21
C ALA A 70 -1.90 -9.58 -8.56
N ARG A 71 -1.92 -9.92 -9.82
CA ARG A 71 -2.45 -11.21 -10.26
C ARG A 71 -1.53 -12.39 -9.97
N THR A 72 -0.24 -12.14 -9.83
CA THR A 72 0.70 -13.22 -9.60
C THR A 72 0.70 -13.69 -8.15
N GLU A 73 0.03 -13.02 -7.29
CA GLU A 73 -0.15 -13.52 -5.94
C GLU A 73 -1.16 -14.66 -5.94
#